data_fbcda0ba3db5d97bfcd01bbc57488111
#
_entry.id   fbcda0ba3db5d97bfcd01bbc57488111
#
_cell.length_a   1.000
_cell.length_b   1.000
_cell.length_c   1.000
_cell.angle_alpha   90.00
_cell.angle_beta   90.00
_cell.angle_gamma   90.00
#
_symmetry.space_group_name_H-M   'P 1'
#
loop_
_entity.id
_entity.type
_entity.pdbx_description
1 polymer ?
#
loop_
_entity_poly.entity_id
_entity_poly.type
_entity_poly.pdbx_seq_one_letter_code
_entity_poly.pdbx_strand_id
1 'polypeptide(L)'
;LRQALPFAENDTQKAIIGKLIEYYQTGDLKTFDAYSILWVEDTASEVDFVNGFIETYGDPLGMKASWESTVNFTNKEATKRTKIISDNAQWFEDHSPVDKRFKKEKVKGVSAKVITVSMLGGDCYPATPIGINLPNADWIRRDHGSKSVTIENITEAYDKASQGNGFSEEFVWSDVERNGMRQYGFLTDNLHTDLHECLGPVSYTHLRAHET
;
A
#
# COMPACT_ATOMS: atom_id res chain seq x y z
N LEU A 1 5.69 20.73 3.68
CA LEU A 1 6.70 20.20 2.78
C LEU A 1 8.01 20.99 2.81
N ARG A 2 8.01 22.34 2.64
CA ARG A 2 9.24 23.13 2.69
C ARG A 2 10.02 22.98 3.99
N GLN A 3 9.33 22.85 5.12
CA GLN A 3 9.96 22.60 6.43
C GLN A 3 10.50 21.18 6.56
N ALA A 4 10.00 20.22 5.79
CA ALA A 4 10.50 18.85 5.79
C ALA A 4 11.81 18.66 4.98
N LEU A 5 12.06 19.51 3.97
CA LEU A 5 13.24 19.41 3.12
C LEU A 5 14.58 19.25 3.86
N PRO A 6 14.87 20.01 4.95
CA PRO A 6 16.12 19.87 5.69
C PRO A 6 16.28 18.54 6.42
N PHE A 7 15.20 17.80 6.59
CA PHE A 7 15.16 16.52 7.30
C PHE A 7 15.10 15.31 6.37
N ALA A 8 15.17 15.52 5.05
CA ALA A 8 15.22 14.42 4.09
C ALA A 8 16.44 13.52 4.37
N GLU A 9 16.22 12.21 4.39
CA GLU A 9 17.24 11.23 4.75
C GLU A 9 18.34 11.09 3.68
N ASN A 10 18.00 11.39 2.43
CA ASN A 10 18.90 11.28 1.29
C ASN A 10 18.48 12.23 0.15
N ASP A 11 19.31 12.31 -0.89
CA ASP A 11 19.06 13.21 -2.03
C ASP A 11 17.83 12.81 -2.85
N THR A 12 17.52 11.52 -2.93
CA THR A 12 16.31 11.02 -3.61
C THR A 12 15.05 11.50 -2.88
N GLN A 13 15.00 11.33 -1.58
CA GLN A 13 13.87 11.81 -0.77
C GLN A 13 13.73 13.34 -0.84
N LYS A 14 14.84 14.05 -0.86
CA LYS A 14 14.85 15.50 -1.07
C LYS A 14 14.26 15.89 -2.43
N ALA A 15 14.60 15.14 -3.49
CA ALA A 15 14.05 15.36 -4.83
C ALA A 15 12.55 15.06 -4.86
N ILE A 16 12.08 14.00 -4.20
CA ILE A 16 10.67 13.64 -4.05
C ILE A 16 9.89 14.80 -3.43
N ILE A 17 10.35 15.31 -2.28
CA ILE A 17 9.71 16.44 -1.60
C ILE A 17 9.72 17.69 -2.50
N GLY A 18 10.81 17.92 -3.21
CA GLY A 18 10.95 19.03 -4.17
C GLY A 18 9.93 18.97 -5.30
N LYS A 19 9.74 17.80 -5.91
CA LYS A 19 8.75 17.58 -6.96
C LYS A 19 7.32 17.74 -6.45
N LEU A 20 7.04 17.28 -5.25
CA LEU A 20 5.74 17.47 -4.65
C LEU A 20 5.45 18.95 -4.35
N ILE A 21 6.42 19.73 -3.90
CA ILE A 21 6.29 21.18 -3.75
C ILE A 21 5.99 21.86 -5.09
N GLU A 22 6.73 21.49 -6.14
CA GLU A 22 6.54 22.00 -7.50
C GLU A 22 5.13 21.69 -8.01
N TYR A 23 4.67 20.46 -7.82
CA TYR A 23 3.31 20.04 -8.18
C TYR A 23 2.24 20.90 -7.49
N TYR A 24 2.33 21.12 -6.19
CA TYR A 24 1.37 21.96 -5.47
C TYR A 24 1.41 23.45 -5.87
N GLN A 25 2.51 23.90 -6.46
CA GLN A 25 2.63 25.25 -6.98
C GLN A 25 2.06 25.42 -8.39
N THR A 26 2.18 24.38 -9.21
CA THR A 26 1.89 24.47 -10.65
C THR A 26 0.59 23.75 -11.03
N GLY A 27 0.20 22.70 -10.28
CA GLY A 27 -0.89 21.80 -10.67
C GLY A 27 -0.55 20.89 -11.86
N ASP A 28 0.74 20.85 -12.29
CA ASP A 28 1.14 20.05 -13.44
C ASP A 28 1.20 18.56 -13.10
N LEU A 29 0.33 17.76 -13.74
CA LEU A 29 0.25 16.32 -13.55
C LEU A 29 1.53 15.59 -13.98
N LYS A 30 2.30 16.11 -14.94
CA LYS A 30 3.60 15.53 -15.31
C LYS A 30 4.61 15.66 -14.17
N THR A 31 4.53 16.73 -13.40
CA THR A 31 5.34 16.89 -12.19
C THR A 31 4.93 15.91 -11.11
N PHE A 32 3.63 15.59 -11.00
CA PHE A 32 3.14 14.55 -10.09
C PHE A 32 3.56 13.15 -10.54
N ASP A 33 3.57 12.87 -11.84
CA ASP A 33 4.12 11.61 -12.38
C ASP A 33 5.61 11.47 -12.05
N ALA A 34 6.40 12.55 -12.22
CA ALA A 34 7.82 12.55 -11.86
C ALA A 34 8.05 12.33 -10.35
N TYR A 35 7.22 12.94 -9.49
CA TYR A 35 7.19 12.65 -8.07
C TYR A 35 6.93 11.16 -7.81
N SER A 36 5.91 10.58 -8.45
CA SER A 36 5.51 9.19 -8.26
C SER A 36 6.60 8.21 -8.68
N ILE A 37 7.31 8.47 -9.77
CA ILE A 37 8.44 7.65 -10.24
C ILE A 37 9.58 7.67 -9.21
N LEU A 38 10.01 8.85 -8.79
CA LEU A 38 11.07 8.98 -7.77
C LEU A 38 10.69 8.31 -6.46
N TRP A 39 9.40 8.44 -6.06
CA TRP A 39 8.88 7.81 -4.85
C TRP A 39 8.92 6.28 -4.94
N VAL A 40 8.55 5.69 -6.07
CA VAL A 40 8.65 4.24 -6.29
C VAL A 40 10.11 3.76 -6.23
N GLU A 41 11.03 4.51 -6.81
CA GLU A 41 12.45 4.17 -6.87
C GLU A 41 13.16 4.33 -5.52
N ASP A 42 12.64 5.14 -4.61
CA ASP A 42 13.19 5.28 -3.25
C ASP A 42 12.82 4.08 -2.38
N THR A 43 13.70 3.11 -2.33
CA THR A 43 13.57 1.93 -1.46
C THR A 43 14.42 2.03 -0.19
N ALA A 44 15.25 3.06 -0.06
CA ALA A 44 16.25 3.20 0.99
C ALA A 44 15.77 3.97 2.21
N SER A 45 14.86 4.93 2.03
CA SER A 45 14.35 5.75 3.13
C SER A 45 13.59 4.92 4.16
N GLU A 46 13.86 5.19 5.44
CA GLU A 46 13.18 4.53 6.57
C GLU A 46 11.85 5.23 6.91
N VAL A 47 11.83 6.55 6.85
CA VAL A 47 10.61 7.36 6.93
C VAL A 47 10.10 7.60 5.53
N ASP A 48 8.85 7.30 5.27
CA ASP A 48 8.22 7.48 3.97
C ASP A 48 6.88 8.21 4.14
N PHE A 49 6.34 8.70 3.04
CA PHE A 49 5.08 9.41 3.05
C PHE A 49 4.33 9.25 1.73
N VAL A 50 3.01 9.26 1.82
CA VAL A 50 2.10 9.45 0.69
C VAL A 50 1.46 10.82 0.85
N ASN A 51 1.38 11.59 -0.22
CA ASN A 51 0.76 12.90 -0.16
C ASN A 51 0.29 13.35 -1.55
N GLY A 52 -1.00 13.57 -1.73
CA GLY A 52 -1.54 14.04 -3.00
C GLY A 52 -3.02 13.78 -3.17
N PHE A 53 -3.52 14.10 -4.35
CA PHE A 53 -4.85 13.72 -4.82
C PHE A 53 -4.73 12.34 -5.48
N ILE A 54 -5.13 11.28 -4.79
CA ILE A 54 -4.74 9.91 -5.11
C ILE A 54 -5.93 9.05 -5.49
N GLU A 55 -6.95 8.94 -4.64
CA GLU A 55 -8.05 8.01 -4.84
C GLU A 55 -9.25 8.67 -5.49
N THR A 56 -9.91 7.91 -6.36
CA THR A 56 -11.06 8.40 -7.16
C THR A 56 -12.40 7.82 -6.71
N TYR A 57 -12.43 7.00 -5.68
CA TYR A 57 -13.66 6.33 -5.21
C TYR A 57 -14.77 7.30 -4.82
N GLY A 58 -14.43 8.45 -4.24
CA GLY A 58 -15.36 9.52 -3.87
C GLY A 58 -15.56 10.57 -4.97
N ASP A 59 -15.02 10.36 -6.16
CA ASP A 59 -15.08 11.29 -7.29
C ASP A 59 -15.73 10.66 -8.53
N PRO A 60 -17.05 10.46 -8.54
CA PRO A 60 -17.73 9.76 -9.62
C PRO A 60 -17.67 10.48 -10.97
N LEU A 61 -17.32 11.76 -10.98
CA LEU A 61 -17.15 12.54 -12.20
C LEU A 61 -15.71 12.53 -12.72
N GLY A 62 -14.76 11.96 -11.99
CA GLY A 62 -13.35 11.91 -12.35
C GLY A 62 -12.69 13.28 -12.50
N MET A 63 -13.17 14.28 -11.76
CA MET A 63 -12.70 15.67 -11.90
C MET A 63 -11.52 16.00 -10.98
N LYS A 64 -11.47 15.34 -9.84
CA LYS A 64 -10.48 15.64 -8.82
C LYS A 64 -10.42 14.50 -7.82
N ALA A 65 -9.43 13.69 -7.77
CA ALA A 65 -9.25 12.64 -6.75
C ALA A 65 -9.37 13.18 -5.32
N SER A 66 -9.62 12.32 -4.34
CA SER A 66 -9.54 12.71 -2.93
C SER A 66 -8.10 12.95 -2.50
N TRP A 67 -7.91 13.97 -1.64
CA TRP A 67 -6.60 14.27 -1.10
C TRP A 67 -6.30 13.41 0.11
N GLU A 68 -5.15 12.77 0.07
CA GLU A 68 -4.69 11.83 1.09
C GLU A 68 -3.25 12.11 1.50
N SER A 69 -2.97 11.85 2.76
CA SER A 69 -1.61 11.93 3.28
C SER A 69 -1.38 10.92 4.39
N THR A 70 -0.26 10.23 4.29
CA THR A 70 0.27 9.40 5.38
C THR A 70 1.74 9.73 5.61
N VAL A 71 2.20 9.65 6.84
CA VAL A 71 3.62 9.61 7.20
C VAL A 71 3.85 8.35 8.00
N ASN A 72 4.84 7.58 7.62
CA ASN A 72 5.07 6.26 8.16
C ASN A 72 6.57 5.93 8.25
N PHE A 73 6.89 4.86 8.96
CA PHE A 73 8.23 4.29 9.00
C PHE A 73 8.18 2.77 8.90
N THR A 74 9.24 2.19 8.35
CA THR A 74 9.31 0.75 8.07
C THR A 74 9.41 -0.08 9.34
N ASN A 75 8.51 -1.06 9.51
CA ASN A 75 8.68 -2.14 10.46
C ASN A 75 9.61 -3.21 9.85
N LYS A 76 10.89 -3.18 10.24
CA LYS A 76 11.94 -4.03 9.65
C LYS A 76 11.71 -5.54 9.87
N GLU A 77 11.16 -5.92 11.02
CA GLU A 77 10.91 -7.34 11.32
C GLU A 77 9.72 -7.88 10.53
N ALA A 78 8.60 -7.17 10.53
CA ALA A 78 7.43 -7.57 9.78
C ALA A 78 7.68 -7.53 8.25
N THR A 79 8.49 -6.61 7.77
CA THR A 79 8.87 -6.51 6.34
C THR A 79 9.60 -7.76 5.82
N LYS A 80 10.24 -8.54 6.68
CA LYS A 80 10.84 -9.82 6.25
C LYS A 80 9.80 -10.80 5.72
N ARG A 81 8.57 -10.77 6.23
CA ARG A 81 7.45 -11.59 5.76
C ARG A 81 7.02 -11.19 4.35
N THR A 82 6.76 -9.90 4.12
CA THR A 82 6.33 -9.40 2.82
C THR A 82 7.41 -9.55 1.76
N LYS A 83 8.68 -9.46 2.16
CA LYS A 83 9.80 -9.68 1.25
C LYS A 83 9.79 -11.08 0.63
N ILE A 84 9.44 -12.11 1.38
CA ILE A 84 9.34 -13.48 0.85
C ILE A 84 8.27 -13.55 -0.26
N ILE A 85 7.14 -12.88 -0.08
CA ILE A 85 6.07 -12.82 -1.09
C ILE A 85 6.56 -12.07 -2.33
N SER A 86 7.14 -10.90 -2.13
CA SER A 86 7.66 -10.04 -3.21
C SER A 86 8.75 -10.73 -4.02
N ASP A 87 9.69 -11.40 -3.38
CA ASP A 87 10.77 -12.15 -4.05
C ASP A 87 10.24 -13.32 -4.89
N ASN A 88 9.03 -13.82 -4.59
CA ASN A 88 8.36 -14.91 -5.31
C ASN A 88 7.20 -14.43 -6.21
N ALA A 89 7.08 -13.13 -6.47
CA ALA A 89 5.95 -12.57 -7.23
C ALA A 89 5.80 -13.20 -8.63
N GLN A 90 6.90 -13.52 -9.33
CA GLN A 90 6.84 -14.21 -10.62
C GLN A 90 6.25 -15.63 -10.51
N TRP A 91 6.60 -16.36 -9.44
CA TRP A 91 6.03 -17.69 -9.20
C TRP A 91 4.51 -17.61 -9.03
N PHE A 92 4.01 -16.65 -8.27
CA PHE A 92 2.58 -16.44 -8.10
C PHE A 92 1.88 -16.07 -9.41
N GLU A 93 2.48 -15.19 -10.22
CA GLU A 93 1.95 -14.83 -11.55
C GLU A 93 1.81 -16.06 -12.43
N ASP A 94 2.86 -16.89 -12.52
CA ASP A 94 2.91 -18.09 -13.36
C ASP A 94 1.87 -19.14 -12.93
N HIS A 95 1.60 -19.26 -11.63
CA HIS A 95 0.67 -20.24 -11.05
C HIS A 95 -0.74 -19.69 -10.78
N SER A 96 -0.98 -18.41 -11.06
CA SER A 96 -2.32 -17.83 -10.90
C SER A 96 -3.34 -18.53 -11.81
N PRO A 97 -4.64 -18.63 -11.41
CA PRO A 97 -5.68 -19.26 -12.21
C PRO A 97 -6.13 -18.41 -13.41
N VAL A 98 -5.45 -17.32 -13.68
CA VAL A 98 -5.77 -16.38 -14.77
C VAL A 98 -5.34 -16.96 -16.11
N ASP A 99 -6.12 -16.68 -17.16
CA ASP A 99 -5.81 -17.08 -18.53
C ASP A 99 -4.43 -16.53 -18.95
N LYS A 100 -3.65 -17.36 -19.65
CA LYS A 100 -2.29 -17.03 -20.07
C LYS A 100 -2.17 -15.73 -20.86
N ARG A 101 -3.22 -15.34 -21.58
CA ARG A 101 -3.27 -14.06 -22.32
C ARG A 101 -3.16 -12.83 -21.43
N PHE A 102 -3.50 -12.98 -20.14
CA PHE A 102 -3.49 -11.91 -19.15
C PHE A 102 -2.32 -12.00 -18.18
N LYS A 103 -1.49 -13.03 -18.29
CA LYS A 103 -0.29 -13.15 -17.45
C LYS A 103 0.85 -12.29 -17.97
N LYS A 104 1.60 -11.71 -17.04
CA LYS A 104 2.81 -10.96 -17.36
C LYS A 104 3.97 -11.92 -17.58
N GLU A 105 4.66 -11.81 -18.71
CA GLU A 105 5.88 -12.58 -18.97
C GLU A 105 6.97 -12.29 -17.93
N LYS A 106 7.01 -11.05 -17.43
CA LYS A 106 7.96 -10.62 -16.40
C LYS A 106 7.28 -9.67 -15.44
N VAL A 107 7.18 -10.09 -14.19
CA VAL A 107 6.75 -9.23 -13.09
C VAL A 107 7.90 -8.30 -12.73
N LYS A 108 7.72 -6.99 -12.85
CA LYS A 108 8.67 -6.01 -12.33
C LYS A 108 8.50 -5.90 -10.82
N GLY A 109 9.63 -5.76 -10.12
CA GLY A 109 9.71 -5.81 -8.68
C GLY A 109 8.70 -4.95 -7.97
N VAL A 110 8.04 -5.55 -7.01
CA VAL A 110 7.19 -4.88 -6.04
C VAL A 110 8.05 -4.58 -4.83
N SER A 111 8.19 -3.32 -4.48
CA SER A 111 8.74 -2.98 -3.17
C SER A 111 7.64 -3.17 -2.13
N ALA A 112 7.73 -4.24 -1.34
CA ALA A 112 6.76 -4.55 -0.31
C ALA A 112 7.36 -4.27 1.08
N LYS A 113 6.65 -3.46 1.87
CA LYS A 113 7.06 -3.11 3.23
C LYS A 113 5.86 -3.21 4.18
N VAL A 114 6.11 -3.65 5.40
CA VAL A 114 5.19 -3.43 6.51
C VAL A 114 5.59 -2.13 7.21
N ILE A 115 4.62 -1.27 7.44
CA ILE A 115 4.85 0.06 8.00
C ILE A 115 4.07 0.31 9.28
N THR A 116 4.61 1.21 10.08
CA THR A 116 3.90 1.85 11.18
C THR A 116 3.54 3.27 10.77
N VAL A 117 2.27 3.55 10.64
CA VAL A 117 1.76 4.89 10.37
C VAL A 117 1.88 5.75 11.64
N SER A 118 2.46 6.94 11.48
CA SER A 118 2.58 7.94 12.55
C SER A 118 1.63 9.12 12.39
N MET A 119 1.23 9.44 11.15
CA MET A 119 0.30 10.53 10.84
C MET A 119 -0.60 10.16 9.68
N LEU A 120 -1.84 10.59 9.76
CA LEU A 120 -2.87 10.46 8.73
C LEU A 120 -3.46 11.84 8.44
N GLY A 121 -3.84 12.08 7.19
CA GLY A 121 -4.48 13.32 6.77
C GLY A 121 -5.38 13.12 5.57
N GLY A 122 -6.30 14.07 5.35
CA GLY A 122 -7.29 13.96 4.28
C GLY A 122 -8.20 12.76 4.47
N ASP A 123 -8.55 12.09 3.39
CA ASP A 123 -9.48 10.95 3.38
C ASP A 123 -8.91 9.67 4.03
N CYS A 124 -7.61 9.64 4.36
CA CYS A 124 -7.05 8.61 5.21
C CYS A 124 -7.57 8.65 6.66
N TYR A 125 -8.33 9.67 7.05
CA TYR A 125 -8.93 9.81 8.36
C TYR A 125 -10.40 10.27 8.24
N PRO A 126 -11.36 9.61 8.92
CA PRO A 126 -11.22 8.48 9.85
C PRO A 126 -11.15 7.09 9.17
N ALA A 127 -11.33 7.02 7.84
CA ALA A 127 -11.31 5.75 7.08
C ALA A 127 -9.87 5.38 6.70
N THR A 128 -9.11 4.87 7.66
CA THR A 128 -7.70 4.52 7.45
C THR A 128 -7.55 3.29 6.57
N PRO A 129 -6.73 3.33 5.51
CA PRO A 129 -6.38 2.13 4.75
C PRO A 129 -5.58 1.14 5.62
N ILE A 130 -5.74 -0.14 5.37
CA ILE A 130 -4.94 -1.23 5.99
C ILE A 130 -3.80 -1.67 5.10
N GLY A 131 -3.88 -1.36 3.82
CA GLY A 131 -2.85 -1.58 2.81
C GLY A 131 -2.91 -0.52 1.72
N ILE A 132 -1.81 -0.34 1.03
CA ILE A 132 -1.67 0.65 -0.04
C ILE A 132 -0.80 0.04 -1.14
N ASN A 133 -1.22 0.16 -2.40
CA ASN A 133 -0.38 -0.12 -3.55
C ASN A 133 -0.42 1.06 -4.52
N LEU A 134 0.65 1.79 -4.63
CA LEU A 134 0.75 3.02 -5.42
C LEU A 134 2.00 3.03 -6.33
N PRO A 135 2.00 3.85 -7.38
CA PRO A 135 0.97 4.79 -7.84
C PRO A 135 -0.19 4.11 -8.58
N ASN A 136 -1.32 4.81 -8.73
CA ASN A 136 -2.48 4.33 -9.48
C ASN A 136 -2.30 4.43 -11.01
N ALA A 137 -1.25 5.08 -11.49
CA ALA A 137 -0.97 5.22 -12.92
C ALA A 137 -0.40 3.90 -13.51
N ASP A 138 -1.17 3.21 -14.35
CA ASP A 138 -0.81 1.91 -14.91
C ASP A 138 0.51 1.92 -15.68
N TRP A 139 0.81 2.99 -16.41
CA TRP A 139 2.05 3.10 -17.16
C TRP A 139 3.28 3.21 -16.24
N ILE A 140 3.17 3.90 -15.08
CA ILE A 140 4.24 3.96 -14.10
C ILE A 140 4.46 2.57 -13.47
N ARG A 141 3.38 1.90 -13.09
CA ARG A 141 3.46 0.51 -12.59
C ARG A 141 4.15 -0.43 -13.56
N ARG A 142 3.81 -0.33 -14.85
CA ARG A 142 4.40 -1.16 -15.90
C ARG A 142 5.88 -0.88 -16.09
N ASP A 143 6.28 0.38 -16.14
CA ASP A 143 7.61 0.80 -16.57
C ASP A 143 8.59 0.99 -15.40
N HIS A 144 8.10 1.40 -14.22
CA HIS A 144 8.89 1.70 -13.03
C HIS A 144 8.58 0.80 -11.83
N GLY A 145 7.43 0.13 -11.81
CA GLY A 145 6.98 -0.70 -10.70
C GLY A 145 6.05 0.02 -9.74
N SER A 146 5.86 -0.55 -8.56
CA SER A 146 4.98 -0.01 -7.51
C SER A 146 5.56 -0.24 -6.12
N LYS A 147 5.08 0.54 -5.15
CA LYS A 147 5.27 0.27 -3.73
C LYS A 147 3.98 -0.30 -3.14
N SER A 148 4.11 -1.45 -2.46
CA SER A 148 3.05 -2.04 -1.64
C SER A 148 3.43 -1.90 -0.18
N VAL A 149 2.50 -1.41 0.62
CA VAL A 149 2.70 -1.29 2.07
C VAL A 149 1.50 -1.85 2.82
N THR A 150 1.76 -2.59 3.90
CA THR A 150 0.75 -3.04 4.86
C THR A 150 0.87 -2.21 6.12
N ILE A 151 -0.24 -1.69 6.62
CA ILE A 151 -0.28 -0.80 7.80
C ILE A 151 -0.61 -1.62 9.04
N GLU A 152 0.40 -2.25 9.64
CA GLU A 152 0.23 -3.23 10.70
C GLU A 152 -0.30 -2.64 12.02
N ASN A 153 0.14 -1.45 12.41
CA ASN A 153 -0.31 -0.85 13.68
C ASN A 153 -1.79 -0.47 13.67
N ILE A 154 -2.38 -0.21 12.51
CA ILE A 154 -3.81 0.07 12.39
C ILE A 154 -4.60 -1.24 12.47
N THR A 155 -4.16 -2.29 11.76
CA THR A 155 -4.80 -3.62 11.85
C THR A 155 -4.70 -4.19 13.27
N GLU A 156 -3.56 -4.03 13.93
CA GLU A 156 -3.38 -4.42 15.33
C GLU A 156 -4.32 -3.67 16.28
N ALA A 157 -4.52 -2.37 16.05
CA ALA A 157 -5.45 -1.57 16.86
C ALA A 157 -6.91 -2.05 16.70
N TYR A 158 -7.33 -2.37 15.48
CA TYR A 158 -8.65 -2.93 15.22
C TYR A 158 -8.81 -4.32 15.83
N ASP A 159 -7.82 -5.20 15.69
CA ASP A 159 -7.85 -6.53 16.30
C ASP A 159 -7.99 -6.42 17.81
N LYS A 160 -7.16 -5.61 18.48
CA LYS A 160 -7.27 -5.37 19.92
C LYS A 160 -8.62 -4.79 20.34
N ALA A 161 -9.19 -3.89 19.57
CA ALA A 161 -10.50 -3.29 19.86
C ALA A 161 -11.65 -4.28 19.69
N SER A 162 -11.50 -5.30 18.86
CA SER A 162 -12.51 -6.35 18.64
C SER A 162 -12.51 -7.43 19.72
N GLN A 163 -11.41 -7.56 20.44
CA GLN A 163 -11.28 -8.59 21.48
C GLN A 163 -12.24 -8.33 22.66
N GLY A 164 -13.03 -9.33 23.00
CA GLY A 164 -13.94 -9.27 24.15
C GLY A 164 -15.21 -8.42 23.94
N ASN A 165 -15.51 -8.01 22.72
CA ASN A 165 -16.71 -7.25 22.39
C ASN A 165 -17.97 -8.12 22.16
N GLY A 166 -17.85 -9.45 22.29
CA GLY A 166 -18.94 -10.41 22.10
C GLY A 166 -19.12 -10.88 20.64
N PHE A 167 -18.43 -10.26 19.68
CA PHE A 167 -18.58 -10.61 18.26
C PHE A 167 -18.21 -12.07 17.96
N SER A 168 -17.06 -12.53 18.48
CA SER A 168 -16.62 -13.90 18.27
C SER A 168 -17.54 -14.93 18.91
N GLU A 169 -18.15 -14.61 20.05
CA GLU A 169 -19.12 -15.46 20.75
C GLU A 169 -20.43 -15.56 19.97
N GLU A 170 -20.85 -14.50 19.31
CA GLU A 170 -22.11 -14.44 18.55
C GLU A 170 -21.98 -15.06 17.15
N PHE A 171 -20.91 -14.75 16.42
CA PHE A 171 -20.82 -15.02 14.98
C PHE A 171 -19.88 -16.14 14.59
N VAL A 172 -19.00 -16.60 15.48
CA VAL A 172 -18.09 -17.71 15.17
C VAL A 172 -18.71 -19.03 15.61
N TRP A 173 -18.81 -19.97 14.67
CA TRP A 173 -19.57 -21.20 14.79
C TRP A 173 -19.18 -22.11 15.96
N SER A 174 -17.88 -22.27 16.22
CA SER A 174 -17.38 -23.22 17.21
C SER A 174 -16.28 -22.67 18.10
N ASP A 175 -16.09 -23.29 19.27
CA ASP A 175 -14.96 -22.98 20.16
C ASP A 175 -13.61 -23.27 19.53
N VAL A 176 -13.53 -24.26 18.66
CA VAL A 176 -12.30 -24.59 17.92
C VAL A 176 -11.91 -23.45 17.01
N GLU A 177 -12.86 -22.90 16.26
CA GLU A 177 -12.63 -21.74 15.39
C GLU A 177 -12.32 -20.48 16.20
N ARG A 178 -13.05 -20.21 17.28
CA ARG A 178 -12.76 -19.09 18.18
C ARG A 178 -11.33 -19.16 18.74
N ASN A 179 -10.89 -20.33 19.15
CA ASN A 179 -9.51 -20.52 19.62
C ASN A 179 -8.49 -20.36 18.49
N GLY A 180 -8.79 -20.86 17.29
CA GLY A 180 -7.97 -20.64 16.10
C GLY A 180 -7.81 -19.15 15.76
N MET A 181 -8.91 -18.38 15.77
CA MET A 181 -8.89 -16.94 15.57
C MET A 181 -8.05 -16.21 16.62
N ARG A 182 -8.18 -16.57 17.90
CA ARG A 182 -7.36 -15.96 18.96
C ARG A 182 -5.86 -16.24 18.80
N GLN A 183 -5.53 -17.43 18.31
CA GLN A 183 -4.12 -17.85 18.18
C GLN A 183 -3.48 -17.36 16.89
N TYR A 184 -4.22 -17.35 15.78
CA TYR A 184 -3.65 -17.14 14.44
C TYR A 184 -4.27 -15.96 13.69
N GLY A 185 -5.41 -15.41 14.16
CA GLY A 185 -6.20 -14.40 13.41
C GLY A 185 -5.34 -13.23 12.97
N PHE A 186 -4.62 -12.59 13.87
CA PHE A 186 -3.75 -11.46 13.54
C PHE A 186 -2.70 -11.80 12.47
N LEU A 187 -2.07 -12.98 12.56
CA LEU A 187 -1.07 -13.40 11.56
C LEU A 187 -1.73 -13.68 10.21
N THR A 188 -2.89 -14.34 10.19
CA THR A 188 -3.58 -14.69 8.94
C THR A 188 -4.13 -13.46 8.24
N ASP A 189 -4.66 -12.49 8.98
CA ASP A 189 -5.19 -11.25 8.44
C ASP A 189 -4.08 -10.38 7.83
N ASN A 190 -2.94 -10.27 8.53
CA ASN A 190 -1.77 -9.59 7.98
C ASN A 190 -1.22 -10.30 6.74
N LEU A 191 -1.12 -11.63 6.76
CA LEU A 191 -0.65 -12.40 5.60
C LEU A 191 -1.61 -12.25 4.41
N HIS A 192 -2.92 -12.24 4.65
CA HIS A 192 -3.92 -11.99 3.62
C HIS A 192 -3.75 -10.60 3.00
N THR A 193 -3.58 -9.57 3.82
CA THR A 193 -3.32 -8.20 3.37
C THR A 193 -2.00 -8.12 2.58
N ASP A 194 -0.93 -8.72 3.08
CA ASP A 194 0.36 -8.77 2.39
C ASP A 194 0.24 -9.42 1.00
N LEU A 195 -0.48 -10.54 0.90
CA LEU A 195 -0.73 -11.21 -0.38
C LEU A 195 -1.57 -10.35 -1.31
N HIS A 196 -2.62 -9.70 -0.80
CA HIS A 196 -3.47 -8.79 -1.59
C HIS A 196 -2.63 -7.65 -2.18
N GLU A 197 -1.89 -6.93 -1.34
CA GLU A 197 -1.11 -5.76 -1.77
C GLU A 197 0.07 -6.12 -2.67
N CYS A 198 0.72 -7.26 -2.43
CA CYS A 198 1.88 -7.67 -3.23
C CYS A 198 1.49 -8.32 -4.57
N LEU A 199 0.38 -9.02 -4.63
CA LEU A 199 0.02 -9.84 -5.78
C LEU A 199 -1.21 -9.33 -6.52
N GLY A 200 -2.26 -8.88 -5.82
CA GLY A 200 -3.50 -8.43 -6.42
C GLY A 200 -3.31 -7.28 -7.39
N PRO A 201 -2.92 -6.08 -6.95
CA PRO A 201 -2.74 -4.93 -7.82
C PRO A 201 -1.62 -5.09 -8.85
N VAL A 202 -0.61 -5.92 -8.56
CA VAL A 202 0.54 -6.11 -9.44
C VAL A 202 0.24 -7.08 -10.58
N SER A 203 -0.43 -8.19 -10.27
CA SER A 203 -0.71 -9.24 -11.25
C SER A 203 -1.93 -8.94 -12.11
N TYR A 204 -2.90 -8.19 -11.60
CA TYR A 204 -4.20 -7.96 -12.25
C TYR A 204 -4.45 -6.52 -12.67
N THR A 205 -3.43 -5.68 -12.82
CA THR A 205 -3.59 -4.26 -13.21
C THR A 205 -4.38 -4.07 -14.49
N HIS A 206 -4.32 -5.01 -15.44
CA HIS A 206 -5.09 -4.95 -16.70
C HIS A 206 -6.53 -5.47 -16.58
N LEU A 207 -6.90 -6.12 -15.46
CA LEU A 207 -8.26 -6.57 -15.18
C LEU A 207 -9.06 -5.58 -14.34
N ARG A 208 -8.49 -4.43 -14.02
CA ARG A 208 -9.00 -3.46 -13.03
C ARG A 208 -9.38 -4.18 -11.73
N ALA A 209 -8.55 -4.08 -10.71
CA ALA A 209 -8.72 -4.75 -9.41
C ALA A 209 -10.07 -4.51 -8.71
N HIS A 210 -10.89 -3.60 -9.24
CA HIS A 210 -12.23 -3.27 -8.77
C HIS A 210 -13.36 -4.01 -9.50
N GLU A 211 -13.05 -4.84 -10.46
CA GLU A 211 -14.03 -5.63 -11.23
C GLU A 211 -14.05 -7.11 -10.80
N THR A 212 -13.25 -7.46 -9.81
CA THR A 212 -13.25 -8.76 -9.15
C THR A 212 -13.70 -8.60 -7.69
#